data_3078c70a70c24c2a0c43abd0f82cb354
#
_entry.id   3078c70a70c24c2a0c43abd0f82cb354
#
_cell.length_a   1.000
_cell.length_b   1.000
_cell.length_c   1.000
_cell.angle_alpha   90.00
_cell.angle_beta   90.00
_cell.angle_gamma   90.00
#
_symmetry.space_group_name_H-M   'P 1'
#
loop_
_entity.id
_entity.type
_entity.pdbx_description
1 polymer ?
#
loop_
_entity_poly.entity_id
_entity_poly.type
_entity_poly.pdbx_seq_one_letter_code
_entity_poly.pdbx_strand_id
1 'polypeptide(L)' 'MSDRVTISISDGIADVRFNRADKRNALDGEQFQAIVDAGESLKTNKKIRVVVLSGEGASFCAGLDLA' A
#
# COMPACT_ATOMS: atom_id res chain seq x y z
N MET A 1 7.43 -5.09 -10.37
CA MET A 1 6.65 -4.69 -9.20
C MET A 1 5.87 -3.42 -9.50
N SER A 2 4.65 -3.33 -9.03
CA SER A 2 3.80 -2.16 -9.29
C SER A 2 4.15 -0.99 -8.37
N ASP A 3 4.06 0.24 -8.87
CA ASP A 3 4.24 1.45 -8.06
C ASP A 3 2.97 1.85 -7.30
N ARG A 4 1.93 1.04 -7.37
CA ARG A 4 0.63 1.31 -6.73
C ARG A 4 0.69 1.32 -5.20
N VAL A 5 1.70 0.65 -4.63
CA VAL A 5 1.95 0.63 -3.18
C VAL A 5 3.45 0.84 -2.99
N THR A 6 3.81 1.78 -2.13
CA THR A 6 5.20 2.02 -1.78
C THR A 6 5.45 1.62 -0.33
N ILE A 7 6.65 1.13 -0.05
CA ILE A 7 7.04 0.66 1.27
C ILE A 7 8.36 1.33 1.66
N SER A 8 8.39 1.92 2.85
CA SER A 8 9.60 2.48 3.43
C SER A 8 9.74 1.93 4.84
N ILE A 9 10.89 1.34 5.16
CA ILE A 9 11.13 0.69 6.45
C ILE A 9 12.24 1.41 7.18
N SER A 10 11.97 1.78 8.44
CA SER A 10 12.94 2.46 9.30
C SER A 10 12.62 2.12 10.75
N ASP A 11 13.64 1.71 11.51
CA ASP A 11 13.54 1.45 12.96
C ASP A 11 12.41 0.50 13.35
N GLY A 12 12.18 -0.53 12.55
CA GLY A 12 11.14 -1.51 12.81
C GLY A 12 9.74 -1.06 12.39
N ILE A 13 9.62 0.10 11.76
CA ILE A 13 8.34 0.65 11.29
C ILE A 13 8.30 0.54 9.77
N ALA A 14 7.27 -0.10 9.25
CA ALA A 14 7.00 -0.15 7.81
C ALA A 14 5.93 0.89 7.48
N ASP A 15 6.29 1.88 6.68
CA ASP A 15 5.36 2.88 6.16
C ASP A 15 4.89 2.39 4.79
N VAL A 16 3.65 1.96 4.71
CA VAL A 16 3.04 1.40 3.50
C VAL A 16 2.03 2.40 2.98
N ARG A 17 2.23 2.88 1.76
CA ARG A 17 1.38 3.91 1.18
C ARG A 17 0.73 3.43 -0.11
N PHE A 18 -0.55 3.63 -0.22
CA PHE A 18 -1.26 3.49 -1.49
C PHE A 18 -0.88 4.67 -2.37
N ASN A 19 -0.46 4.38 -3.59
CA ASN A 19 0.11 5.38 -4.49
C ASN A 19 -0.65 5.44 -5.81
N ARG A 20 -1.94 5.77 -5.72
CA ARG A 20 -2.82 5.94 -6.87
C ARG A 20 -3.71 7.17 -6.64
N ALA A 21 -3.06 8.31 -6.36
CA ALA A 21 -3.76 9.54 -5.97
C ALA A 21 -4.72 10.07 -7.04
N ASP A 22 -4.39 9.87 -8.31
CA ASP A 22 -5.22 10.28 -9.45
C ASP A 22 -6.58 9.58 -9.47
N LYS A 23 -6.70 8.44 -8.82
CA LYS A 23 -7.96 7.68 -8.67
C LYS A 23 -8.35 7.56 -7.20
N ARG A 24 -7.80 8.43 -6.34
CA ARG A 24 -8.06 8.44 -4.90
C ARG A 24 -7.82 7.08 -4.27
N ASN A 25 -6.81 6.37 -4.76
CA ASN A 25 -6.42 5.04 -4.29
C ASN A 25 -7.52 3.99 -4.43
N ALA A 26 -8.39 4.15 -5.41
CA ALA A 26 -9.45 3.19 -5.70
C ALA A 26 -8.87 1.82 -6.08
N LEU A 27 -9.57 0.76 -5.70
CA LEU A 27 -9.09 -0.62 -5.81
C LEU A 27 -9.52 -1.25 -7.13
N ASP A 28 -8.60 -1.34 -8.07
CA ASP A 28 -8.74 -2.17 -9.25
C ASP A 28 -7.90 -3.45 -9.07
N GLY A 29 -7.85 -4.31 -10.09
CA GLY A 29 -7.11 -5.58 -9.99
C GLY A 29 -5.63 -5.38 -9.69
N GLU A 30 -4.99 -4.40 -10.32
CA GLU A 30 -3.58 -4.10 -10.10
C GLU A 30 -3.33 -3.60 -8.68
N GLN A 31 -4.24 -2.78 -8.15
CA GLN A 31 -4.13 -2.27 -6.78
C GLN A 31 -4.27 -3.40 -5.77
N PHE A 32 -5.22 -4.29 -5.95
CA PHE A 32 -5.36 -5.48 -5.10
C PHE A 32 -4.09 -6.31 -5.11
N GLN A 33 -3.52 -6.56 -6.29
CA GLN A 33 -2.31 -7.37 -6.40
C GLN A 33 -1.13 -6.67 -5.71
N ALA A 34 -1.01 -5.36 -5.85
CA ALA A 34 0.05 -4.59 -5.19
C ALA A 34 -0.06 -4.69 -3.66
N ILE A 35 -1.28 -4.65 -3.13
CA ILE A 35 -1.51 -4.80 -1.69
C ILE A 35 -1.12 -6.19 -1.21
N VAL A 36 -1.50 -7.23 -1.95
CA VAL A 36 -1.14 -8.61 -1.62
C VAL A 36 0.37 -8.78 -1.63
N ASP A 37 1.04 -8.27 -2.66
CA ASP A 37 2.50 -8.35 -2.77
C ASP A 37 3.20 -7.63 -1.63
N ALA A 38 2.69 -6.45 -1.26
CA ALA A 38 3.22 -5.70 -0.11
C ALA A 38 3.08 -6.51 1.18
N GLY A 39 1.90 -7.08 1.43
CA GLY A 39 1.65 -7.90 2.61
C GLY A 39 2.57 -9.10 2.68
N GLU A 40 2.77 -9.78 1.55
CA GLU A 40 3.66 -10.94 1.50
C GLU A 40 5.12 -10.55 1.80
N SER A 41 5.57 -9.40 1.30
CA SER A 41 6.93 -8.94 1.56
C SER A 41 7.16 -8.58 3.02
N LEU A 42 6.15 -8.02 3.69
CA LEU A 42 6.25 -7.61 5.09
C LEU A 42 6.13 -8.80 6.05
N LYS A 43 5.34 -9.78 5.69
CA LYS A 43 5.02 -10.94 6.50
C LYS A 43 6.26 -11.71 6.96
N THR A 44 7.29 -11.77 6.13
CA THR A 44 8.50 -12.52 6.40
C THR A 44 9.62 -11.69 7.02
N ASN A 45 9.42 -10.39 7.17
CA ASN A 45 10.43 -9.49 7.73
C ASN A 45 10.26 -9.37 9.24
N LYS A 46 11.07 -10.13 9.99
CA LYS A 46 10.98 -10.20 11.44
C LYS A 46 11.43 -8.94 12.17
N LYS A 47 12.04 -7.99 11.45
CA LYS A 47 12.48 -6.70 12.03
C LYS A 47 11.35 -5.69 12.09
N ILE A 48 10.25 -5.93 11.39
CA ILE A 48 9.10 -5.02 11.39
C ILE A 48 8.25 -5.29 12.64
N ARG A 49 7.97 -4.24 13.40
CA ARG A 49 7.19 -4.28 14.62
C ARG A 49 5.85 -3.58 14.47
N VAL A 50 5.78 -2.59 13.57
CA VAL A 50 4.59 -1.78 13.35
C VAL A 50 4.48 -1.51 11.85
N VAL A 51 3.26 -1.55 11.34
CA VAL A 51 2.95 -1.14 9.97
C VAL A 51 2.03 0.08 10.03
N VAL A 52 2.44 1.16 9.39
CA VAL A 52 1.62 2.36 9.22
C VAL A 52 1.09 2.34 7.80
N LEU A 53 -0.22 2.33 7.66
CA LEU A 53 -0.88 2.26 6.36
C LEU A 53 -1.50 3.62 6.05
N SER A 54 -1.16 4.18 4.90
CA SER A 54 -1.65 5.50 4.49
C SER A 54 -1.88 5.54 2.99
N GLY A 55 -2.37 6.66 2.48
CA GLY A 55 -2.58 6.86 1.06
C GLY A 55 -2.10 8.22 0.61
N GLU A 56 -1.49 8.27 -0.56
CA GLU A 56 -1.10 9.52 -1.18
C GLU A 56 -2.35 10.28 -1.67
N GLY A 57 -2.25 11.60 -1.66
CA GLY A 57 -3.31 12.47 -2.17
C GLY A 57 -4.39 12.75 -1.15
N ALA A 58 -5.59 13.09 -1.65
CA ALA A 58 -6.69 13.61 -0.84
C ALA A 58 -7.43 12.53 -0.03
N SER A 59 -7.29 11.26 -0.40
CA SER A 59 -8.04 10.17 0.23
C SER A 59 -7.14 8.98 0.50
N PHE A 60 -7.41 8.28 1.59
CA PHE A 60 -6.74 7.03 1.89
C PHE A 60 -7.09 5.98 0.82
N CYS A 61 -8.37 5.73 0.63
CA CYS A 61 -8.87 4.75 -0.34
C CYS A 61 -10.32 5.07 -0.67
N ALA A 62 -10.67 5.13 -1.96
CA ALA A 62 -12.03 5.45 -2.39
C ALA A 62 -12.91 4.20 -2.54
N GLY A 63 -12.38 3.01 -2.24
CA GLY A 63 -13.12 1.76 -2.39
C GLY A 63 -12.89 1.12 -3.75
N LEU A 64 -13.83 0.29 -4.20
CA LEU A 64 -13.68 -0.43 -5.47
C LEU A 64 -13.73 0.51 -6.68
N ASP A 65 -12.85 0.29 -7.62
CA ASP A 65 -12.85 1.00 -8.89
C ASP A 65 -13.75 0.25 -9.87
N LEU A 66 -14.91 0.82 -10.12
CA LEU A 66 -15.94 0.21 -10.97
C LEU A 66 -15.90 0.71 -12.41
N ALA A 67 -14.95 1.56 -12.75
CA ALA A 67 -14.82 2.14 -14.08
C ALA A 67 -14.34 1.12 -15.12
#